data_180484c6d254bfff1f5914a6101684ed
#
_entry.id   180484c6d254bfff1f5914a6101684ed
#
_cell.length_a   1.000
_cell.length_b   1.000
_cell.length_c   1.000
_cell.angle_alpha   90.00
_cell.angle_beta   90.00
_cell.angle_gamma   90.00
#
_symmetry.space_group_name_H-M   'P 1'
#
loop_
_entity.id
_entity.type
_entity.pdbx_description
1 polymer ?
#
loop_
_entity_poly.entity_id
_entity_poly.type
_entity_poly.pdbx_seq_one_letter_code
_entity_poly.pdbx_strand_id
1 'polypeptide(L)'
;GWSIKKMIRFLVTSETFRSSSTPSPKAKELDPQTILLSHANLRRIEAEAIRDSILLSSGRLQLDRIAEGKPEGKNSHRRAVYRQIKRNSLYQFSNEYDNA
;
A
#
# COMPACT_ATOMS: atom_id res chain seq x y z
N GLY A 1 -5.68 -19.53 17.99
CA GLY A 1 -6.77 -18.69 17.52
C GLY A 1 -6.39 -17.91 16.26
N TRP A 2 -7.32 -17.66 15.43
CA TRP A 2 -7.16 -16.93 14.16
C TRP A 2 -6.86 -15.44 14.45
N SER A 3 -5.62 -15.03 14.32
CA SER A 3 -5.22 -13.63 14.50
C SER A 3 -4.67 -13.05 13.20
N ILE A 4 -5.42 -12.13 12.59
CA ILE A 4 -5.02 -11.43 11.35
C ILE A 4 -3.68 -10.70 11.54
N LYS A 5 -3.46 -10.05 12.69
CA LYS A 5 -2.18 -9.39 12.98
C LYS A 5 -0.99 -10.35 13.00
N LYS A 6 -1.16 -11.55 13.56
CA LYS A 6 -0.11 -12.56 13.55
C LYS A 6 0.18 -13.06 12.14
N MET A 7 -0.87 -13.28 11.35
CA MET A 7 -0.74 -13.70 9.95
C MET A 7 0.00 -12.63 9.13
N ILE A 8 -0.42 -11.38 9.20
CA ILE A 8 0.25 -10.27 8.50
C ILE A 8 1.71 -10.17 8.92
N ARG A 9 2.00 -10.23 10.22
CA ARG A 9 3.39 -10.20 10.71
C ARG A 9 4.21 -11.35 10.14
N PHE A 10 3.68 -12.56 10.14
CA PHE A 10 4.34 -13.73 9.57
C PHE A 10 4.67 -13.53 8.09
N LEU A 11 3.71 -13.03 7.30
CA LEU A 11 3.90 -12.77 5.87
C LEU A 11 4.96 -11.71 5.61
N VAL A 12 4.85 -10.53 6.26
CA VAL A 12 5.76 -9.40 5.99
C VAL A 12 7.18 -9.61 6.53
N THR A 13 7.36 -10.55 7.46
CA THR A 13 8.69 -10.91 7.98
C THR A 13 9.33 -12.10 7.26
N SER A 14 8.60 -12.73 6.33
CA SER A 14 9.15 -13.85 5.54
C SER A 14 10.28 -13.38 4.62
N GLU A 15 11.21 -14.25 4.31
CA GLU A 15 12.31 -13.96 3.38
C GLU A 15 11.79 -13.59 2.00
N THR A 16 10.78 -14.30 1.51
CA THR A 16 10.15 -14.04 0.21
C THR A 16 9.59 -12.61 0.13
N PHE A 17 8.88 -12.15 1.17
CA PHE A 17 8.33 -10.79 1.19
C PHE A 17 9.42 -9.72 1.25
N ARG A 18 10.53 -10.03 1.92
CA ARG A 18 11.67 -9.11 2.12
C ARG A 18 12.74 -9.23 1.03
N SER A 19 12.50 -10.03 0.00
CA SER A 19 13.42 -10.17 -1.11
C SER A 19 13.71 -8.84 -1.80
N SER A 20 14.96 -8.68 -2.27
CA SER A 20 15.32 -7.54 -3.10
C SER A 20 14.57 -7.56 -4.43
N SER A 21 14.21 -6.39 -4.95
CA SER A 21 13.69 -6.24 -6.31
C SER A 21 14.80 -6.25 -7.37
N THR A 22 16.06 -6.21 -6.96
CA THR A 22 17.19 -6.31 -7.88
C THR A 22 17.57 -7.78 -8.04
N PRO A 23 17.33 -8.40 -9.21
CA PRO A 23 17.66 -9.80 -9.43
C PRO A 23 19.19 -10.01 -9.46
N SER A 24 19.64 -11.13 -8.93
CA SER A 24 21.01 -11.59 -9.17
C SER A 24 21.20 -11.93 -10.68
N PRO A 25 22.42 -11.94 -11.22
CA PRO A 25 22.66 -12.33 -12.62
C PRO A 25 22.04 -13.69 -12.96
N LYS A 26 22.18 -14.66 -12.07
CA LYS A 26 21.61 -15.99 -12.22
C LYS A 26 20.07 -15.99 -12.17
N ALA A 27 19.47 -15.20 -11.27
CA ALA A 27 18.02 -15.07 -11.17
C ALA A 27 17.43 -14.40 -12.42
N LYS A 28 18.11 -13.40 -12.97
CA LYS A 28 17.69 -12.71 -14.20
C LYS A 28 17.69 -13.66 -15.40
N GLU A 29 18.60 -14.61 -15.45
CA GLU A 29 18.71 -15.59 -16.52
C GLU A 29 17.70 -16.73 -16.38
N LEU A 30 17.53 -17.27 -15.18
CA LEU A 30 16.70 -18.47 -14.92
C LEU A 30 15.23 -18.14 -14.63
N ASP A 31 14.95 -16.97 -14.07
CA ASP A 31 13.58 -16.58 -13.64
C ASP A 31 13.30 -15.10 -13.95
N PRO A 32 13.35 -14.68 -15.23
CA PRO A 32 13.13 -13.28 -15.61
C PRO A 32 11.73 -12.77 -15.26
N GLN A 33 10.75 -13.66 -15.13
CA GLN A 33 9.35 -13.31 -14.82
C GLN A 33 8.99 -13.50 -13.35
N THR A 34 9.97 -13.81 -12.48
CA THR A 34 9.73 -14.04 -11.04
C THR A 34 8.69 -15.11 -10.70
N ILE A 35 8.53 -16.11 -11.55
CA ILE A 35 7.59 -17.22 -11.30
C ILE A 35 8.06 -18.07 -10.11
N LEU A 36 9.39 -18.21 -9.96
CA LEU A 36 10.01 -18.96 -8.87
C LEU A 36 10.27 -18.10 -7.62
N LEU A 37 9.76 -16.85 -7.59
CA LEU A 37 9.95 -15.92 -6.48
C LEU A 37 11.44 -15.65 -6.13
N SER A 38 12.32 -15.71 -7.12
CA SER A 38 13.76 -15.50 -6.97
C SER A 38 14.15 -14.07 -6.57
N HIS A 39 13.27 -13.11 -6.82
CA HIS A 39 13.38 -11.70 -6.44
C HIS A 39 11.97 -11.10 -6.33
N ALA A 40 11.83 -9.90 -5.78
CA ALA A 40 10.55 -9.22 -5.69
C ALA A 40 10.21 -8.48 -6.99
N ASN A 41 8.98 -8.61 -7.44
CA ASN A 41 8.46 -7.80 -8.55
C ASN A 41 8.29 -6.34 -8.13
N LEU A 42 8.74 -5.41 -8.96
CA LEU A 42 8.42 -4.01 -8.81
C LEU A 42 6.93 -3.80 -9.08
N ARG A 43 6.22 -3.28 -8.08
CA ARG A 43 4.81 -2.91 -8.20
C ARG A 43 4.66 -1.45 -7.84
N ARG A 44 3.80 -0.77 -8.59
CA ARG A 44 3.40 0.59 -8.23
C ARG A 44 2.59 0.55 -6.94
N ILE A 45 2.87 1.48 -6.03
CA ILE A 45 2.11 1.65 -4.79
C ILE A 45 0.84 2.43 -5.13
N GLU A 46 -0.29 2.02 -4.58
CA GLU A 46 -1.57 2.69 -4.72
C GLU A 46 -1.53 4.11 -4.12
N ALA A 47 -2.24 5.05 -4.73
CA ALA A 47 -2.26 6.45 -4.31
C ALA A 47 -2.68 6.61 -2.85
N GLU A 48 -3.61 5.80 -2.39
CA GLU A 48 -4.06 5.78 -1.00
C GLU A 48 -2.93 5.42 -0.04
N ALA A 49 -2.12 4.43 -0.38
CA ALA A 49 -1.00 4.00 0.45
C ALA A 49 0.12 5.05 0.46
N ILE A 50 0.39 5.71 -0.68
CA ILE A 50 1.35 6.82 -0.76
C ILE A 50 0.90 7.98 0.14
N ARG A 51 -0.36 8.39 0.03
CA ARG A 51 -0.93 9.46 0.86
C ARG A 51 -0.84 9.14 2.35
N ASP A 52 -1.26 7.94 2.74
CA ASP A 52 -1.23 7.52 4.15
C ASP A 52 0.22 7.47 4.68
N SER A 53 1.18 7.07 3.85
CA SER A 53 2.61 7.07 4.19
C SER A 53 3.16 8.49 4.39
N ILE A 54 2.76 9.45 3.56
CA ILE A 54 3.12 10.87 3.70
C ILE A 54 2.55 11.43 5.01
N LEU A 55 1.27 11.16 5.30
CA LEU A 55 0.65 11.60 6.55
C LEU A 55 1.29 10.96 7.79
N LEU A 56 1.66 9.69 7.70
CA LEU A 56 2.34 8.97 8.78
C LEU A 56 3.72 9.56 9.05
N SER A 57 4.54 9.74 8.02
CA SER A 57 5.90 10.27 8.15
C SER A 57 5.94 11.73 8.61
N SER A 58 4.91 12.53 8.26
CA SER A 58 4.75 13.89 8.75
C SER A 58 4.15 14.00 10.17
N GLY A 59 3.80 12.87 10.81
CA GLY A 59 3.16 12.84 12.12
C GLY A 59 1.72 13.35 12.13
N ARG A 60 1.09 13.54 10.96
CA ARG A 60 -0.26 14.11 10.83
C ARG A 60 -1.36 13.06 10.70
N LEU A 61 -1.01 11.79 10.54
CA LEU A 61 -1.98 10.71 10.39
C LEU A 61 -2.78 10.50 11.68
N GLN A 62 -4.10 10.65 11.58
CA GLN A 62 -5.04 10.39 12.66
C GLN A 62 -5.50 8.93 12.58
N LEU A 63 -5.24 8.16 13.65
CA LEU A 63 -5.58 6.74 13.74
C LEU A 63 -6.87 6.48 14.52
N ASP A 64 -7.57 7.54 14.97
CA ASP A 64 -8.80 7.43 15.74
C ASP A 64 -9.88 6.69 14.93
N ARG A 65 -10.65 5.88 15.64
CA ARG A 65 -11.82 5.22 15.04
C ARG A 65 -12.86 6.27 14.68
N ILE A 66 -13.45 6.15 13.50
CA ILE A 66 -14.58 7.00 13.10
C ILE A 66 -15.81 6.52 13.88
N ALA A 67 -16.53 7.44 14.52
CA ALA A 67 -17.91 7.21 14.90
C ALA A 67 -18.73 6.95 13.62
N GLU A 68 -19.56 5.91 13.65
CA GLU A 68 -20.25 5.36 12.50
C GLU A 68 -20.88 6.42 11.57
N GLY A 69 -20.71 6.22 10.27
CA GLY A 69 -21.62 6.72 9.24
C GLY A 69 -21.31 8.04 8.54
N LYS A 70 -20.23 8.77 8.89
CA LYS A 70 -19.90 10.00 8.15
C LYS A 70 -18.64 9.82 7.31
N PRO A 71 -18.73 9.89 5.97
CA PRO A 71 -17.55 9.90 5.13
C PRO A 71 -16.69 11.14 5.41
N GLU A 72 -15.39 10.95 5.44
CA GLU A 72 -14.43 12.00 5.71
C GLU A 72 -14.31 12.98 4.53
N GLY A 73 -14.18 14.26 4.83
CA GLY A 73 -13.98 15.31 3.85
C GLY A 73 -12.63 15.22 3.12
N LYS A 74 -12.48 16.01 2.06
CA LYS A 74 -11.27 16.02 1.19
C LYS A 74 -9.96 16.29 1.94
N ASN A 75 -10.00 17.08 3.01
CA ASN A 75 -8.81 17.51 3.79
C ASN A 75 -8.59 16.69 5.06
N SER A 76 -9.24 15.55 5.21
CA SER A 76 -9.06 14.69 6.37
C SER A 76 -7.62 14.18 6.46
N HIS A 77 -7.06 14.14 7.68
CA HIS A 77 -5.78 13.52 7.98
C HIS A 77 -5.90 12.04 8.39
N ARG A 78 -7.07 11.46 8.24
CA ARG A 78 -7.31 10.03 8.51
C ARG A 78 -6.86 9.16 7.34
N ARG A 79 -6.79 7.85 7.59
CA ARG A 79 -6.43 6.89 6.54
C ARG A 79 -7.37 6.97 5.34
N ALA A 80 -6.80 6.78 4.17
CA ALA A 80 -7.51 6.89 2.89
C ALA A 80 -8.71 5.93 2.79
N VAL A 81 -8.66 4.79 3.47
CA VAL A 81 -9.77 3.80 3.52
C VAL A 81 -11.09 4.39 4.04
N TYR A 82 -11.05 5.48 4.80
CA TYR A 82 -12.25 6.15 5.33
C TYR A 82 -12.77 7.28 4.45
N ARG A 83 -12.12 7.54 3.32
CA ARG A 83 -12.52 8.63 2.42
C ARG A 83 -13.68 8.20 1.54
N GLN A 84 -14.55 9.16 1.24
CA GLN A 84 -15.61 8.96 0.27
C GLN A 84 -15.03 8.89 -1.15
N ILE A 85 -15.25 7.78 -1.84
CA ILE A 85 -14.93 7.63 -3.26
C ILE A 85 -16.18 7.96 -4.07
N LYS A 86 -16.10 9.00 -4.90
CA LYS A 86 -17.16 9.36 -5.87
C LYS A 86 -16.60 9.13 -7.27
N ARG A 87 -17.26 8.29 -8.07
CA ARG A 87 -16.84 7.99 -9.45
C ARG A 87 -16.74 9.23 -10.35
N ASN A 88 -17.62 10.22 -10.11
CA ASN A 88 -17.68 11.46 -10.92
C ASN A 88 -16.79 12.58 -10.38
N SER A 89 -16.07 12.38 -9.32
CA SER A 89 -15.17 13.36 -8.71
C SER A 89 -14.01 12.61 -8.06
N LEU A 90 -13.12 12.10 -8.89
CA LEU A 90 -11.87 11.53 -8.42
C LEU A 90 -11.08 12.64 -7.72
N TYR A 91 -10.50 12.29 -6.59
CA TYR A 91 -9.64 13.22 -5.88
C TYR A 91 -8.39 13.48 -6.72
N GLN A 92 -7.99 14.74 -6.87
CA GLN A 92 -6.89 15.17 -7.75
C GLN A 92 -5.60 14.37 -7.51
N PHE A 93 -5.28 14.08 -6.26
CA PHE A 93 -4.11 13.26 -5.89
C PHE A 93 -4.18 11.83 -6.47
N SER A 94 -5.36 11.19 -6.46
CA SER A 94 -5.54 9.87 -7.06
C SER A 94 -5.37 9.91 -8.57
N ASN A 95 -5.86 10.97 -9.23
CA ASN A 95 -5.70 11.13 -10.68
C ASN A 95 -4.22 11.24 -11.11
N GLU A 96 -3.40 11.90 -10.31
CA GLU A 96 -1.97 12.07 -10.64
C GLU A 96 -1.17 10.77 -10.46
N TYR A 97 -1.62 9.90 -9.56
CA TYR A 97 -0.88 8.66 -9.22
C TYR A 97 -1.47 7.40 -9.83
N ASP A 98 -2.77 7.34 -10.12
CA ASP A 98 -3.44 6.13 -10.63
C ASP A 98 -3.60 6.13 -12.15
N ASN A 99 -3.52 7.29 -12.81
CA ASN A 99 -3.69 7.42 -14.25
C ASN A 99 -2.39 7.65 -15.04
N ALA A 100 -1.24 7.50 -14.41
CA ALA A 100 0.06 7.69 -15.08
C ALA A 100 0.67 6.37 -15.51
#